data_cf355121ab78b8205813781e8e65c2fe
#
_entry.id   cf355121ab78b8205813781e8e65c2fe
#
_cell.length_a   1.000
_cell.length_b   1.000
_cell.length_c   1.000
_cell.angle_alpha   90.00
_cell.angle_beta   90.00
_cell.angle_gamma   90.00
#
_symmetry.space_group_name_H-M   'P 1'
#
loop_
_entity.id
_entity.type
_entity.pdbx_description
1 polymer ?
#
loop_
_entity_poly.entity_id
_entity_poly.type
_entity_poly.pdbx_seq_one_letter_code
_entity_poly.pdbx_strand_id
1 'polypeptide(L)'
;HLARGLGHPVKDLNVGGGLGVRYVESDDPPSIDSWVRNVSEGVTKAVSVRGLEPPRLMCEPGRSLVATAGITLYRLGSRKTIPGLRTYLSVDGGMSDNPRPITYQSLYTACLADTPLALAQEKVTIAGKHCESGDVLLKDLVLPTSKSGDVLVVFSTGAYNSSMSSNY
;
A
#
# COMPACT_ATOMS: atom_id res chain seq x y z
N HIS A 1 23.28 -19.96 -16.16
CA HIS A 1 24.08 -21.10 -16.66
C HIS A 1 23.65 -21.52 -18.05
N LEU A 2 22.35 -21.77 -18.29
CA LEU A 2 21.84 -22.17 -19.61
C LEU A 2 22.15 -21.14 -20.70
N ALA A 3 21.89 -19.84 -20.46
CA ALA A 3 22.18 -18.77 -21.40
C ALA A 3 23.66 -18.72 -21.83
N ARG A 4 24.58 -18.91 -20.87
CA ARG A 4 26.03 -18.99 -21.17
C ARG A 4 26.35 -20.21 -22.02
N GLY A 5 25.74 -21.36 -21.74
CA GLY A 5 25.93 -22.57 -22.56
C GLY A 5 25.45 -22.43 -24.00
N LEU A 6 24.49 -21.50 -24.23
CA LEU A 6 23.99 -21.14 -25.57
C LEU A 6 24.75 -19.95 -26.22
N GLY A 7 25.87 -19.53 -25.65
CA GLY A 7 26.65 -18.41 -26.18
C GLY A 7 26.16 -17.00 -25.78
N HIS A 8 25.22 -16.91 -24.85
CA HIS A 8 24.64 -15.65 -24.40
C HIS A 8 25.00 -15.37 -22.92
N PRO A 9 26.18 -14.82 -22.62
CA PRO A 9 26.54 -14.49 -21.24
C PRO A 9 25.65 -13.36 -20.71
N VAL A 10 25.09 -13.57 -19.50
CA VAL A 10 24.29 -12.56 -18.80
C VAL A 10 25.24 -11.59 -18.10
N LYS A 11 25.21 -10.32 -18.50
CA LYS A 11 26.00 -9.24 -17.89
C LYS A 11 25.21 -8.46 -16.84
N ASP A 12 23.91 -8.38 -16.99
CA ASP A 12 23.01 -7.62 -16.13
C ASP A 12 21.92 -8.56 -15.61
N LEU A 13 21.62 -8.44 -14.33
CA LEU A 13 20.55 -9.16 -13.66
C LEU A 13 19.65 -8.16 -12.92
N ASN A 14 18.45 -7.96 -13.44
CA ASN A 14 17.42 -7.19 -12.77
C ASN A 14 16.60 -8.12 -11.88
N VAL A 15 16.59 -7.86 -10.57
CA VAL A 15 15.84 -8.63 -9.58
C VAL A 15 14.43 -8.06 -9.34
N GLY A 16 14.05 -7.03 -10.08
CA GLY A 16 12.76 -6.36 -9.93
C GLY A 16 12.70 -5.48 -8.69
N GLY A 17 11.51 -5.30 -8.16
CA GLY A 17 11.24 -4.56 -6.94
C GLY A 17 10.65 -5.45 -5.85
N GLY A 18 9.46 -5.08 -5.35
CA GLY A 18 8.66 -5.91 -4.45
C GLY A 18 8.90 -5.66 -2.96
N LEU A 19 9.85 -4.79 -2.59
CA LEU A 19 10.03 -4.42 -1.19
C LEU A 19 8.77 -3.72 -0.67
N GLY A 20 8.20 -4.25 0.41
CA GLY A 20 7.00 -3.73 1.07
C GLY A 20 7.25 -2.48 1.88
N VAL A 21 6.16 -1.86 2.32
CA VAL A 21 6.15 -0.79 3.33
C VAL A 21 5.09 -1.12 4.38
N ARG A 22 5.18 -0.46 5.52
CA ARG A 22 4.20 -0.58 6.58
C ARG A 22 2.96 0.24 6.24
N TYR A 23 1.82 -0.41 6.05
CA TYR A 23 0.51 0.22 5.85
C TYR A 23 -0.30 0.26 7.13
N VAL A 24 -0.19 -0.80 7.93
CA VAL A 24 -0.86 -0.95 9.23
C VAL A 24 0.15 -1.39 10.30
N GLU A 25 -0.22 -1.30 11.56
CA GLU A 25 0.68 -1.58 12.66
C GLU A 25 1.21 -3.02 12.68
N SER A 26 0.42 -3.96 12.20
CA SER A 26 0.79 -5.38 12.11
C SER A 26 1.77 -5.71 10.97
N ASP A 27 2.03 -4.78 10.07
CA ASP A 27 2.96 -5.02 8.96
C ASP A 27 4.42 -4.89 9.46
N ASP A 28 5.24 -5.87 9.09
CA ASP A 28 6.67 -5.92 9.41
C ASP A 28 7.50 -6.18 8.13
N PRO A 29 7.58 -5.21 7.20
CA PRO A 29 8.38 -5.37 6.00
C PRO A 29 9.88 -5.37 6.34
N PRO A 30 10.72 -6.16 5.63
CA PRO A 30 12.15 -6.12 5.83
C PRO A 30 12.71 -4.73 5.53
N SER A 31 13.79 -4.36 6.24
CA SER A 31 14.51 -3.13 5.94
C SER A 31 15.16 -3.17 4.56
N ILE A 32 15.44 -1.99 3.98
CA ILE A 32 16.19 -1.88 2.71
C ILE A 32 17.52 -2.61 2.79
N ASP A 33 18.26 -2.45 3.89
CA ASP A 33 19.56 -3.11 4.10
C ASP A 33 19.42 -4.64 4.11
N SER A 34 18.41 -5.16 4.80
CA SER A 34 18.14 -6.60 4.84
C SER A 34 17.78 -7.14 3.46
N TRP A 35 16.95 -6.41 2.71
CA TRP A 35 16.58 -6.79 1.36
C TRP A 35 17.78 -6.81 0.41
N VAL A 36 18.59 -5.74 0.41
CA VAL A 36 19.80 -5.63 -0.42
C VAL A 36 20.80 -6.74 -0.07
N ARG A 37 21.01 -7.00 1.22
CA ARG A 37 21.92 -8.07 1.71
C ARG A 37 21.45 -9.43 1.20
N ASN A 38 20.19 -9.78 1.41
CA ASN A 38 19.66 -11.08 1.00
C ASN A 38 19.75 -11.29 -0.52
N VAL A 39 19.47 -10.25 -1.31
CA VAL A 39 19.58 -10.31 -2.78
C VAL A 39 21.05 -10.49 -3.20
N SER A 40 21.96 -9.66 -2.69
CA SER A 40 23.38 -9.72 -3.08
C SER A 40 24.06 -11.01 -2.65
N GLU A 41 23.82 -11.48 -1.43
CA GLU A 41 24.32 -12.77 -0.94
C GLU A 41 23.77 -13.95 -1.74
N GLY A 42 22.45 -13.92 -2.04
CA GLY A 42 21.80 -14.94 -2.86
C GLY A 42 22.40 -15.04 -4.26
N VAL A 43 22.62 -13.91 -4.93
CA VAL A 43 23.23 -13.88 -6.25
C VAL A 43 24.70 -14.30 -6.19
N THR A 44 25.47 -13.77 -5.24
CA THR A 44 26.89 -14.12 -5.06
C THR A 44 27.06 -15.63 -4.85
N LYS A 45 26.28 -16.23 -4.00
CA LYS A 45 26.27 -17.67 -3.76
C LYS A 45 25.90 -18.45 -5.06
N ALA A 46 24.86 -17.99 -5.76
CA ALA A 46 24.40 -18.68 -6.97
C ALA A 46 25.42 -18.67 -8.11
N VAL A 47 26.14 -17.55 -8.30
CA VAL A 47 27.18 -17.45 -9.35
C VAL A 47 28.44 -18.21 -8.98
N SER A 48 28.86 -18.14 -7.71
CA SER A 48 30.03 -18.85 -7.19
C SER A 48 29.92 -20.36 -7.36
N VAL A 49 28.80 -20.96 -6.93
CA VAL A 49 28.54 -22.40 -7.04
C VAL A 49 28.55 -22.88 -8.50
N ARG A 50 28.25 -22.01 -9.45
CA ARG A 50 28.18 -22.33 -10.89
C ARG A 50 29.39 -21.91 -11.70
N GLY A 51 30.41 -21.32 -11.07
CA GLY A 51 31.60 -20.81 -11.75
C GLY A 51 31.25 -19.74 -12.80
N LEU A 52 30.29 -18.86 -12.45
CA LEU A 52 29.87 -17.76 -13.33
C LEU A 52 30.50 -16.44 -12.87
N GLU A 53 30.71 -15.54 -13.83
CA GLU A 53 31.08 -14.16 -13.52
C GLU A 53 29.88 -13.44 -12.85
N PRO A 54 30.11 -12.62 -11.79
CA PRO A 54 29.05 -11.85 -11.18
C PRO A 54 28.42 -10.86 -12.18
N PRO A 55 27.10 -10.87 -12.34
CA PRO A 55 26.42 -9.86 -13.17
C PRO A 55 26.34 -8.53 -12.41
N ARG A 56 26.15 -7.44 -13.15
CA ARG A 56 25.71 -6.17 -12.55
C ARG A 56 24.28 -6.34 -12.04
N LEU A 57 24.06 -6.10 -10.75
CA LEU A 57 22.72 -6.15 -10.17
C LEU A 57 21.98 -4.85 -10.43
N MET A 58 20.72 -4.99 -10.80
CA MET A 58 19.76 -3.91 -10.98
C MET A 58 18.50 -4.21 -10.19
N CYS A 59 17.81 -3.18 -9.71
CA CYS A 59 16.53 -3.30 -9.02
C CYS A 59 15.58 -2.18 -9.42
N GLU A 60 14.29 -2.40 -9.20
CA GLU A 60 13.20 -1.48 -9.56
C GLU A 60 12.30 -1.21 -8.33
N PRO A 61 12.84 -0.62 -7.25
CA PRO A 61 12.05 -0.30 -6.07
C PRO A 61 11.06 0.82 -6.40
N GLY A 62 9.76 0.53 -6.33
CA GLY A 62 8.70 1.52 -6.52
C GLY A 62 8.03 1.87 -5.20
N ARG A 63 7.29 0.91 -4.65
CA ARG A 63 6.51 1.09 -3.42
C ARG A 63 7.32 1.62 -2.25
N SER A 64 8.47 1.02 -1.98
CA SER A 64 9.34 1.39 -0.86
C SER A 64 9.88 2.81 -0.93
N LEU A 65 9.92 3.42 -2.12
CA LEU A 65 10.38 4.80 -2.30
C LEU A 65 9.29 5.84 -2.07
N VAL A 66 8.06 5.57 -2.52
CA VAL A 66 7.04 6.62 -2.63
C VAL A 66 5.76 6.36 -1.82
N ALA A 67 5.48 5.14 -1.39
CA ALA A 67 4.20 4.84 -0.74
C ALA A 67 3.98 5.70 0.52
N THR A 68 4.96 5.77 1.40
CA THR A 68 4.86 6.53 2.67
C THR A 68 5.03 8.03 2.48
N ALA A 69 5.45 8.50 1.31
CA ALA A 69 5.57 9.92 0.97
C ALA A 69 4.23 10.55 0.56
N GLY A 70 3.19 9.75 0.30
CA GLY A 70 1.88 10.23 -0.11
C GLY A 70 0.79 9.96 0.92
N ILE A 71 -0.14 10.89 1.00
CA ILE A 71 -1.39 10.78 1.76
C ILE A 71 -2.56 11.09 0.82
N THR A 72 -3.73 10.55 1.13
CA THR A 72 -4.99 10.94 0.47
C THR A 72 -5.92 11.57 1.49
N LEU A 73 -6.50 12.70 1.10
CA LEU A 73 -7.45 13.44 1.92
C LEU A 73 -8.86 13.20 1.39
N TYR A 74 -9.75 12.80 2.28
CA TYR A 74 -11.16 12.65 1.98
C TYR A 74 -12.00 13.53 2.90
N ARG A 75 -13.03 14.14 2.37
CA ARG A 75 -14.03 14.82 3.18
C ARG A 75 -15.12 13.85 3.59
N LEU A 76 -15.38 13.76 4.90
CA LEU A 76 -16.49 12.96 5.41
C LEU A 76 -17.83 13.57 5.02
N GLY A 77 -18.72 12.72 4.54
CA GLY A 77 -20.08 13.06 4.14
C GLY A 77 -21.12 12.57 5.14
N SER A 78 -22.05 11.74 4.67
CA SER A 78 -23.14 11.22 5.45
C SER A 78 -22.70 10.09 6.41
N ARG A 79 -23.41 10.00 7.53
CA ARG A 79 -23.28 8.90 8.49
C ARG A 79 -24.52 8.01 8.41
N LYS A 80 -24.34 6.71 8.36
CA LYS A 80 -25.42 5.72 8.46
C LYS A 80 -25.06 4.67 9.51
N THR A 81 -25.81 4.62 10.58
CA THR A 81 -25.67 3.58 11.60
C THR A 81 -26.73 2.49 11.39
N ILE A 82 -26.28 1.24 11.33
CA ILE A 82 -27.13 0.05 11.35
C ILE A 82 -26.98 -0.53 12.77
N PRO A 83 -27.99 -0.42 13.62
CA PRO A 83 -27.90 -0.85 15.02
C PRO A 83 -27.49 -2.32 15.14
N GLY A 84 -26.54 -2.58 16.05
CA GLY A 84 -26.00 -3.94 16.29
C GLY A 84 -25.10 -4.49 15.20
N LEU A 85 -24.89 -3.75 14.09
CA LEU A 85 -24.06 -4.21 12.97
C LEU A 85 -22.87 -3.29 12.73
N ARG A 86 -23.09 -2.04 12.25
CA ARG A 86 -22.00 -1.18 11.76
C ARG A 86 -22.44 0.27 11.58
N THR A 87 -21.47 1.18 11.76
CA THR A 87 -21.61 2.58 11.35
C THR A 87 -20.75 2.84 10.10
N TYR A 88 -21.38 3.35 9.05
CA TYR A 88 -20.72 3.79 7.83
C TYR A 88 -20.55 5.30 7.83
N LEU A 89 -19.40 5.77 7.34
CA LEU A 89 -19.13 7.16 6.97
C LEU A 89 -18.83 7.20 5.48
N SER A 90 -19.57 8.01 4.73
CA SER A 90 -19.27 8.22 3.31
C SER A 90 -18.14 9.22 3.14
N VAL A 91 -17.43 9.14 2.01
CA VAL A 91 -16.39 10.10 1.62
C VAL A 91 -16.62 10.58 0.19
N ASP A 92 -15.99 11.69 -0.18
CA ASP A 92 -16.06 12.30 -1.51
C ASP A 92 -15.17 11.62 -2.58
N GLY A 93 -14.46 10.57 -2.21
CA GLY A 93 -13.68 9.69 -3.09
C GLY A 93 -14.17 8.24 -3.04
N GLY A 94 -13.33 7.31 -3.44
CA GLY A 94 -13.68 5.89 -3.44
C GLY A 94 -12.71 5.03 -4.25
N MET A 95 -13.20 3.88 -4.72
CA MET A 95 -12.40 2.92 -5.48
C MET A 95 -11.81 3.48 -6.78
N SER A 96 -12.32 4.57 -7.31
CA SER A 96 -11.76 5.23 -8.50
C SER A 96 -10.43 5.92 -8.26
N ASP A 97 -10.15 6.36 -7.04
CA ASP A 97 -8.90 7.01 -6.64
C ASP A 97 -8.04 6.11 -5.75
N ASN A 98 -8.63 5.18 -5.01
CA ASN A 98 -7.94 4.15 -4.26
C ASN A 98 -8.55 2.76 -4.53
N PRO A 99 -8.20 2.10 -5.64
CA PRO A 99 -8.78 0.80 -6.00
C PRO A 99 -8.23 -0.37 -5.17
N ARG A 100 -7.14 -0.18 -4.43
CA ARG A 100 -6.43 -1.27 -3.77
C ARG A 100 -7.22 -2.02 -2.69
N PRO A 101 -8.09 -1.37 -1.88
CA PRO A 101 -8.93 -2.11 -0.95
C PRO A 101 -9.87 -3.11 -1.61
N ILE A 102 -10.52 -2.73 -2.71
CA ILE A 102 -11.43 -3.64 -3.45
C ILE A 102 -10.66 -4.70 -4.25
N THR A 103 -9.52 -4.33 -4.87
CA THR A 103 -8.78 -5.22 -5.77
C THR A 103 -7.89 -6.21 -5.03
N TYR A 104 -7.21 -5.76 -3.97
CA TYR A 104 -6.19 -6.51 -3.26
C TYR A 104 -6.49 -6.69 -1.77
N GLN A 105 -7.65 -6.25 -1.29
CA GLN A 105 -8.00 -6.23 0.12
C GLN A 105 -6.96 -5.49 0.99
N SER A 106 -6.31 -4.48 0.39
CA SER A 106 -5.26 -3.72 1.06
C SER A 106 -5.82 -2.94 2.23
N LEU A 107 -5.12 -3.00 3.35
CA LEU A 107 -5.43 -2.25 4.56
C LEU A 107 -4.65 -0.95 4.56
N TYR A 108 -5.20 0.06 5.22
CA TYR A 108 -4.58 1.37 5.42
C TYR A 108 -4.84 1.87 6.84
N THR A 109 -3.95 2.74 7.32
CA THR A 109 -4.21 3.56 8.52
C THR A 109 -4.73 4.92 8.12
N ALA A 110 -5.55 5.50 9.00
CA ALA A 110 -6.11 6.83 8.79
C ALA A 110 -6.33 7.56 10.11
N CYS A 111 -6.42 8.88 10.06
CA CYS A 111 -6.81 9.73 11.18
C CYS A 111 -7.66 10.91 10.71
N LEU A 112 -8.25 11.66 11.63
CA LEU A 112 -8.86 12.96 11.34
C LEU A 112 -7.78 14.04 11.29
N ALA A 113 -7.81 14.89 10.26
CA ALA A 113 -6.78 15.92 10.05
C ALA A 113 -6.67 16.91 11.22
N ASP A 114 -7.81 17.34 11.75
CA ASP A 114 -7.85 18.34 12.81
C ASP A 114 -7.52 17.77 14.20
N THR A 115 -7.62 16.46 14.38
CA THR A 115 -7.44 15.79 15.68
C THR A 115 -6.64 14.48 15.55
N PRO A 116 -5.44 14.50 14.94
CA PRO A 116 -4.71 13.28 14.55
C PRO A 116 -4.25 12.43 15.76
N LEU A 117 -4.13 13.04 16.93
CA LEU A 117 -3.69 12.37 18.16
C LEU A 117 -4.82 12.20 19.20
N ALA A 118 -6.07 12.54 18.85
CA ALA A 118 -7.20 12.38 19.77
C ALA A 118 -7.50 10.89 20.00
N LEU A 119 -8.00 10.59 21.20
CA LEU A 119 -8.38 9.24 21.55
C LEU A 119 -9.48 8.73 20.62
N ALA A 120 -9.28 7.53 20.13
CA ALA A 120 -10.27 6.82 19.34
C ALA A 120 -11.48 6.44 20.20
N GLN A 121 -12.69 6.72 19.72
CA GLN A 121 -13.93 6.57 20.48
C GLN A 121 -14.98 5.73 19.75
N GLU A 122 -14.92 5.65 18.43
CA GLU A 122 -15.91 4.94 17.64
C GLU A 122 -15.26 4.06 16.55
N LYS A 123 -15.89 2.92 16.29
CA LYS A 123 -15.53 2.03 15.19
C LYS A 123 -16.45 2.30 14.01
N VAL A 124 -15.86 2.64 12.87
CA VAL A 124 -16.57 3.00 11.63
C VAL A 124 -16.03 2.27 10.40
N THR A 125 -16.82 2.25 9.37
CA THR A 125 -16.41 1.78 8.02
C THR A 125 -16.51 2.94 7.05
N ILE A 126 -15.43 3.21 6.33
CA ILE A 126 -15.36 4.27 5.34
C ILE A 126 -15.82 3.72 3.99
N ALA A 127 -16.89 4.26 3.48
CA ALA A 127 -17.49 3.89 2.19
C ALA A 127 -17.28 5.01 1.17
N GLY A 128 -16.93 4.64 -0.05
CA GLY A 128 -16.78 5.58 -1.16
C GLY A 128 -18.12 6.06 -1.71
N LYS A 129 -18.04 6.84 -2.78
CA LYS A 129 -19.17 7.52 -3.42
C LYS A 129 -19.81 6.74 -4.58
N HIS A 130 -19.22 5.61 -4.98
CA HIS A 130 -19.64 4.86 -6.15
C HIS A 130 -20.81 3.92 -5.86
N CYS A 131 -21.65 3.69 -6.87
CA CYS A 131 -22.76 2.73 -6.79
C CYS A 131 -22.24 1.30 -6.93
N GLU A 132 -21.33 0.92 -6.03
CA GLU A 132 -20.67 -0.38 -5.99
C GLU A 132 -20.57 -0.86 -4.54
N SER A 133 -21.08 -2.05 -4.26
CA SER A 133 -21.09 -2.61 -2.89
C SER A 133 -19.70 -2.86 -2.32
N GLY A 134 -18.71 -3.05 -3.20
CA GLY A 134 -17.30 -3.20 -2.84
C GLY A 134 -16.55 -1.88 -2.58
N ASP A 135 -17.19 -0.71 -2.80
CA ASP A 135 -16.54 0.59 -2.60
C ASP A 135 -16.41 0.93 -1.11
N VAL A 136 -15.63 0.12 -0.43
CA VAL A 136 -15.29 0.25 0.99
C VAL A 136 -13.79 0.43 1.10
N LEU A 137 -13.38 1.64 1.51
CA LEU A 137 -11.96 2.00 1.60
C LEU A 137 -11.28 1.48 2.86
N LEU A 138 -11.94 1.63 4.01
CA LEU A 138 -11.42 1.14 5.29
C LEU A 138 -12.56 0.48 6.09
N LYS A 139 -12.30 -0.72 6.58
CA LYS A 139 -13.22 -1.46 7.45
C LYS A 139 -12.74 -1.37 8.89
N ASP A 140 -13.71 -1.24 9.81
CA ASP A 140 -13.47 -1.31 11.26
C ASP A 140 -12.39 -0.31 11.74
N LEU A 141 -12.30 0.84 11.07
CA LEU A 141 -11.42 1.93 11.46
C LEU A 141 -11.89 2.52 12.79
N VAL A 142 -10.97 2.75 13.71
CA VAL A 142 -11.27 3.39 15.00
C VAL A 142 -10.83 4.84 14.95
N LEU A 143 -11.77 5.76 15.15
CA LEU A 143 -11.57 7.21 15.06
C LEU A 143 -12.08 7.91 16.33
N PRO A 144 -11.64 9.14 16.59
CA PRO A 144 -12.39 10.07 17.44
C PRO A 144 -13.80 10.29 16.87
N THR A 145 -14.72 10.75 17.69
CA THR A 145 -16.07 11.11 17.21
C THR A 145 -15.94 12.12 16.07
N SER A 146 -16.55 11.78 14.93
CA SER A 146 -16.43 12.53 13.67
C SER A 146 -17.78 13.07 13.20
N LYS A 147 -17.75 14.12 12.39
CA LYS A 147 -18.93 14.75 11.79
C LYS A 147 -18.74 14.96 10.29
N SER A 148 -19.85 15.21 9.60
CA SER A 148 -19.82 15.61 8.19
C SER A 148 -18.99 16.89 8.01
N GLY A 149 -18.14 16.90 6.99
CA GLY A 149 -17.21 17.98 6.68
C GLY A 149 -15.80 17.80 7.26
N ASP A 150 -15.61 16.93 8.26
CA ASP A 150 -14.27 16.60 8.75
C ASP A 150 -13.41 15.99 7.64
N VAL A 151 -12.10 16.16 7.75
CA VAL A 151 -11.15 15.60 6.76
C VAL A 151 -10.49 14.35 7.33
N LEU A 152 -10.66 13.24 6.61
CA LEU A 152 -9.97 11.98 6.86
C LEU A 152 -8.65 11.98 6.08
N VAL A 153 -7.55 11.69 6.74
CA VAL A 153 -6.22 11.49 6.17
C VAL A 153 -5.96 9.99 6.08
N VAL A 154 -5.77 9.46 4.88
CA VAL A 154 -5.35 8.07 4.66
C VAL A 154 -3.86 8.07 4.33
N PHE A 155 -3.07 7.32 5.11
CA PHE A 155 -1.61 7.28 4.97
C PHE A 155 -1.13 6.29 3.90
N SER A 156 0.13 6.43 3.50
CA SER A 156 0.85 5.49 2.62
C SER A 156 0.18 5.28 1.26
N THR A 157 -0.41 6.33 0.69
CA THR A 157 -1.10 6.28 -0.60
C THR A 157 -0.24 6.78 -1.78
N GLY A 158 1.07 6.99 -1.59
CA GLY A 158 1.96 7.48 -2.64
C GLY A 158 2.27 6.48 -3.76
N ALA A 159 1.90 5.20 -3.59
CA ALA A 159 2.12 4.17 -4.60
C ALA A 159 0.83 3.45 -4.95
N TYR A 160 0.59 3.24 -6.25
CA TYR A 160 -0.52 2.45 -6.82
C TYR A 160 -1.94 2.99 -6.49
N ASN A 161 -2.06 4.26 -6.16
CA ASN A 161 -3.33 4.97 -6.04
C ASN A 161 -3.58 5.78 -7.31
N SER A 162 -2.90 6.92 -7.47
CA SER A 162 -3.05 7.77 -8.66
C SER A 162 -2.77 7.03 -9.97
N SER A 163 -1.72 6.18 -10.02
CA SER A 163 -1.37 5.41 -11.23
C SER A 163 -2.39 4.33 -11.60
N MET A 164 -3.25 3.92 -10.68
CA MET A 164 -4.31 2.93 -10.87
C MET A 164 -5.71 3.55 -10.84
N SER A 165 -5.80 4.88 -10.79
CA SER A 165 -7.08 5.57 -10.77
C SER A 165 -7.89 5.31 -12.04
N SER A 166 -9.20 5.37 -11.93
CA SER A 166 -10.14 5.12 -13.03
C SER A 166 -11.25 6.17 -13.06
N ASN A 167 -12.00 6.17 -14.15
CA ASN A 167 -13.20 6.99 -14.33
C ASN A 167 -14.46 6.14 -14.16
N TYR A 168 -14.52 5.40 -13.06
CA TYR A 168 -15.69 4.56 -12.76
C TYR A 168 -16.98 5.37 -12.68
#